data_e5de05a1dd85f0c2a06a92a2e2702154
#
_entry.id   e5de05a1dd85f0c2a06a92a2e2702154
#
_cell.length_a   1.000
_cell.length_b   1.000
_cell.length_c   1.000
_cell.angle_alpha   90.00
_cell.angle_beta   90.00
_cell.angle_gamma   90.00
#
_symmetry.space_group_name_H-M   'P 1'
#
loop_
_entity.id
_entity.type
_entity.pdbx_description
1 polymer ?
#
loop_
_entity_poly.entity_id
_entity_poly.type
_entity_poly.pdbx_seq_one_letter_code
_entity_poly.pdbx_strand_id
1 'polypeptide(L)'
;MRMPVVSVRLEVICLALALSTGCSIKATLNQTTDTTSNVSGTTSSAHGWVSEDGLLKPDHKALALIAASRENMAQNIASGSGEYLTAVGTLLGVPESHRTDFDAAVQHRYAQDWPDSHAAPEQWLTQLQLTAQPYRTSH
;
A
#
# COMPACT_ATOMS: atom_id res chain seq x y z
N MET A 1 -48.25 17.73 -36.37
CA MET A 1 -46.90 17.49 -35.81
C MET A 1 -46.90 16.13 -35.13
N ARG A 2 -46.33 15.10 -35.74
CA ARG A 2 -46.23 13.77 -35.16
C ARG A 2 -44.81 13.60 -34.62
N MET A 3 -44.64 13.60 -33.31
CA MET A 3 -43.38 13.28 -32.67
C MET A 3 -43.11 11.77 -32.83
N PRO A 4 -41.93 11.35 -33.20
CA PRO A 4 -41.64 9.94 -33.44
C PRO A 4 -41.53 9.20 -32.10
N VAL A 5 -42.44 8.25 -31.88
CA VAL A 5 -42.53 7.37 -30.72
C VAL A 5 -41.25 6.49 -30.53
N VAL A 6 -40.41 6.48 -31.54
CA VAL A 6 -39.15 5.71 -31.56
C VAL A 6 -38.11 6.27 -30.58
N SER A 7 -38.08 7.60 -30.37
CA SER A 7 -37.07 8.23 -29.49
C SER A 7 -37.26 7.88 -28.00
N VAL A 8 -38.51 7.79 -27.57
CA VAL A 8 -38.83 7.46 -26.15
C VAL A 8 -38.48 6.03 -25.77
N ARG A 9 -38.57 5.11 -26.74
CA ARG A 9 -38.23 3.69 -26.49
C ARG A 9 -36.73 3.46 -26.37
N LEU A 10 -35.93 4.25 -27.06
CA LEU A 10 -34.47 4.14 -26.99
C LEU A 10 -33.93 4.66 -25.67
N GLU A 11 -34.47 5.73 -25.10
CA GLU A 11 -34.07 6.27 -23.80
C GLU A 11 -34.42 5.32 -22.64
N VAL A 12 -35.60 4.67 -22.71
CA VAL A 12 -36.02 3.71 -21.68
C VAL A 12 -35.11 2.44 -21.67
N ILE A 13 -34.67 2.02 -22.86
CA ILE A 13 -33.74 0.87 -22.98
C ILE A 13 -32.35 1.21 -22.45
N CYS A 14 -31.85 2.44 -22.70
CA CYS A 14 -30.57 2.89 -22.14
C CYS A 14 -30.61 3.02 -20.60
N LEU A 15 -31.73 3.45 -20.04
CA LEU A 15 -31.90 3.59 -18.60
C LEU A 15 -31.98 2.24 -17.89
N ALA A 16 -32.55 1.21 -18.54
CA ALA A 16 -32.66 -0.14 -17.98
C ALA A 16 -31.31 -0.90 -17.96
N LEU A 17 -30.38 -0.56 -18.86
CA LEU A 17 -29.05 -1.17 -18.94
C LEU A 17 -28.07 -0.59 -17.90
N ALA A 18 -28.32 0.60 -17.37
CA ALA A 18 -27.46 1.25 -16.38
C ALA A 18 -27.64 0.70 -14.95
N LEU A 19 -28.67 -0.08 -14.69
CA LEU A 19 -28.98 -0.61 -13.35
C LEU A 19 -28.46 -2.02 -13.08
N SER A 20 -27.79 -2.68 -14.03
CA SER A 20 -27.33 -4.06 -13.91
C SER A 20 -25.83 -4.22 -13.59
N THR A 21 -25.08 -3.14 -13.37
CA THR A 21 -23.67 -3.23 -12.95
C THR A 21 -23.47 -3.15 -11.43
N GLY A 22 -24.35 -3.83 -10.69
CA GLY A 22 -24.13 -4.15 -9.29
C GLY A 22 -23.20 -5.36 -9.15
N CYS A 23 -21.98 -5.30 -9.68
CA CYS A 23 -20.96 -6.29 -9.35
C CYS A 23 -20.59 -6.16 -7.88
N SER A 24 -20.99 -7.14 -7.11
CA SER A 24 -20.66 -7.30 -5.71
C SER A 24 -19.15 -7.37 -5.52
N ILE A 25 -18.55 -6.26 -5.15
CA ILE A 25 -17.14 -6.16 -4.76
C ILE A 25 -16.77 -7.15 -3.66
N LYS A 26 -17.75 -7.58 -2.84
CA LYS A 26 -17.57 -8.61 -1.82
C LYS A 26 -17.09 -9.97 -2.35
N ALA A 27 -17.53 -10.40 -3.52
CA ALA A 27 -17.13 -11.70 -4.06
C ALA A 27 -15.67 -11.69 -4.54
N THR A 28 -15.20 -10.56 -5.08
CA THR A 28 -13.84 -10.41 -5.58
C THR A 28 -12.81 -10.33 -4.45
N LEU A 29 -13.15 -9.72 -3.32
CA LEU A 29 -12.26 -9.63 -2.16
C LEU A 29 -12.05 -11.00 -1.49
N ASN A 30 -13.10 -11.83 -1.38
CA ASN A 30 -12.96 -13.17 -0.81
C ASN A 30 -12.12 -14.09 -1.70
N GLN A 31 -12.27 -13.98 -3.02
CA GLN A 31 -11.54 -14.82 -3.97
C GLN A 31 -10.04 -14.45 -4.03
N THR A 32 -9.69 -13.19 -3.83
CA THR A 32 -8.29 -12.75 -3.77
C THR A 32 -7.61 -13.24 -2.49
N THR A 33 -8.34 -13.33 -1.37
CA THR A 33 -7.82 -13.83 -0.09
C THR A 33 -7.54 -15.33 -0.16
N ASP A 34 -8.43 -16.10 -0.78
CA ASP A 34 -8.26 -17.55 -0.95
C ASP A 34 -7.12 -17.91 -1.91
N THR A 35 -6.89 -17.10 -2.95
CA THR A 35 -5.79 -17.31 -3.89
C THR A 35 -4.43 -17.05 -3.23
N THR A 36 -4.35 -16.10 -2.28
CA THR A 36 -3.11 -15.82 -1.55
C THR A 36 -2.76 -16.96 -0.59
N SER A 37 -3.74 -17.64 -0.02
CA SER A 37 -3.53 -18.80 0.86
C SER A 37 -2.99 -20.02 0.09
N ASN A 38 -3.35 -20.20 -1.17
CA ASN A 38 -2.93 -21.36 -1.97
C ASN A 38 -1.55 -21.19 -2.64
N VAL A 39 -1.02 -19.98 -2.74
CA VAL A 39 0.32 -19.72 -3.30
C VAL A 39 1.44 -20.04 -2.28
N SER A 40 1.11 -20.17 -1.00
CA SER A 40 2.07 -20.54 0.06
C SER A 40 2.65 -21.95 -0.06
N GLY A 41 2.12 -22.79 -0.96
CA GLY A 41 2.44 -24.23 -1.00
C GLY A 41 3.54 -24.65 -1.98
N THR A 42 4.04 -23.79 -2.89
CA THR A 42 4.82 -24.26 -4.03
C THR A 42 6.18 -23.61 -4.28
N THR A 43 6.63 -22.66 -3.48
CA THR A 43 7.98 -22.11 -3.64
C THR A 43 8.76 -22.17 -2.34
N SER A 44 9.87 -22.87 -2.38
CA SER A 44 10.86 -23.03 -1.29
C SER A 44 11.41 -21.71 -0.71
N SER A 45 10.98 -20.57 -1.24
CA SER A 45 11.33 -19.22 -0.81
C SER A 45 10.33 -18.63 0.21
N ALA A 46 9.16 -19.24 0.39
CA ALA A 46 8.09 -18.68 1.22
C ALA A 46 8.41 -18.63 2.72
N HIS A 47 9.32 -19.47 3.20
CA HIS A 47 9.73 -19.50 4.62
C HIS A 47 10.37 -18.19 5.12
N GLY A 48 10.92 -17.37 4.21
CA GLY A 48 11.50 -16.08 4.57
C GLY A 48 10.49 -14.92 4.75
N TRP A 49 9.32 -15.03 4.15
CA TRP A 49 8.35 -13.91 4.01
C TRP A 49 7.24 -13.94 5.05
N VAL A 50 6.96 -15.11 5.58
CA VAL A 50 5.86 -15.35 6.51
C VAL A 50 6.44 -15.67 7.88
N SER A 51 5.83 -15.13 8.94
CA SER A 51 6.14 -15.48 10.33
C SER A 51 5.52 -16.84 10.68
N GLU A 52 5.86 -17.39 11.84
CA GLU A 52 5.34 -18.68 12.34
C GLU A 52 3.80 -18.69 12.43
N ASP A 53 3.18 -17.51 12.58
CA ASP A 53 1.72 -17.33 12.64
C ASP A 53 1.06 -17.27 11.24
N GLY A 54 1.80 -17.51 10.16
CA GLY A 54 1.29 -17.45 8.79
C GLY A 54 1.06 -16.03 8.25
N LEU A 55 1.53 -14.99 8.95
CA LEU A 55 1.39 -13.60 8.54
C LEU A 55 2.66 -13.10 7.85
N LEU A 56 2.50 -12.18 6.88
CA LEU A 56 3.63 -11.50 6.27
C LEU A 56 4.42 -10.73 7.33
N LYS A 57 5.75 -10.92 7.33
CA LYS A 57 6.66 -10.17 8.21
C LYS A 57 6.51 -8.66 8.00
N PRO A 58 6.67 -7.83 9.03
CA PRO A 58 6.56 -6.38 8.93
C PRO A 58 7.41 -5.77 7.82
N ASP A 59 8.65 -6.25 7.64
CA ASP A 59 9.56 -5.75 6.61
C ASP A 59 9.03 -6.01 5.19
N HIS A 60 8.38 -7.14 4.94
CA HIS A 60 7.76 -7.42 3.65
C HIS A 60 6.49 -6.58 3.42
N LYS A 61 5.74 -6.28 4.47
CA LYS A 61 4.62 -5.34 4.39
C LYS A 61 5.11 -3.93 4.08
N ALA A 62 6.19 -3.49 4.72
CA ALA A 62 6.82 -2.21 4.46
C ALA A 62 7.34 -2.11 3.02
N LEU A 63 8.01 -3.16 2.53
CA LEU A 63 8.47 -3.24 1.15
C LEU A 63 7.31 -3.14 0.15
N ALA A 64 6.25 -3.90 0.37
CA ALA A 64 5.06 -3.88 -0.48
C ALA A 64 4.38 -2.49 -0.48
N LEU A 65 4.30 -1.84 0.68
CA LEU A 65 3.77 -0.48 0.82
C LEU A 65 4.61 0.52 0.01
N ILE A 66 5.93 0.47 0.14
CA ILE A 66 6.85 1.34 -0.61
C ILE A 66 6.71 1.10 -2.12
N ALA A 67 6.67 -0.16 -2.56
CA ALA A 67 6.55 -0.50 -3.97
C ALA A 67 5.22 -0.02 -4.58
N ALA A 68 4.11 -0.15 -3.85
CA ALA A 68 2.79 0.23 -4.33
C ALA A 68 2.50 1.73 -4.27
N SER A 69 3.17 2.47 -3.36
CA SER A 69 2.80 3.86 -3.04
C SER A 69 4.00 4.81 -3.04
N ARG A 70 4.99 4.55 -3.89
CA ARG A 70 6.26 5.27 -3.91
C ARG A 70 6.11 6.79 -4.01
N GLU A 71 5.26 7.26 -4.92
CA GLU A 71 5.04 8.69 -5.14
C GLU A 71 4.44 9.36 -3.90
N ASN A 72 3.41 8.74 -3.32
CA ASN A 72 2.80 9.21 -2.07
C ASN A 72 3.78 9.16 -0.90
N MET A 73 4.61 8.11 -0.83
CA MET A 73 5.67 7.99 0.16
C MET A 73 6.69 9.13 0.03
N ALA A 74 7.15 9.41 -1.20
CA ALA A 74 8.08 10.52 -1.47
C ALA A 74 7.50 11.86 -1.03
N GLN A 75 6.23 12.11 -1.32
CA GLN A 75 5.53 13.32 -0.92
C GLN A 75 5.40 13.44 0.60
N ASN A 76 5.06 12.34 1.30
CA ASN A 76 4.97 12.32 2.75
C ASN A 76 6.34 12.56 3.41
N ILE A 77 7.40 11.94 2.88
CA ILE A 77 8.76 12.16 3.37
C ILE A 77 9.19 13.63 3.16
N ALA A 78 8.94 14.18 1.98
CA ALA A 78 9.28 15.57 1.68
C ALA A 78 8.53 16.57 2.58
N SER A 79 7.29 16.27 2.94
CA SER A 79 6.51 17.08 3.89
C SER A 79 6.85 16.84 5.35
N GLY A 80 7.58 15.76 5.68
CA GLY A 80 7.90 15.37 7.05
C GLY A 80 6.70 14.84 7.84
N SER A 81 5.65 14.41 7.14
CA SER A 81 4.43 13.85 7.75
C SER A 81 3.53 13.21 6.69
N GLY A 82 2.63 12.34 7.13
CA GLY A 82 1.60 11.75 6.28
C GLY A 82 1.34 10.28 6.58
N GLU A 83 0.25 9.76 6.03
CA GLU A 83 -0.23 8.42 6.36
C GLU A 83 0.73 7.30 5.93
N TYR A 84 1.38 7.43 4.77
CA TYR A 84 2.33 6.43 4.28
C TYR A 84 3.60 6.40 5.12
N LEU A 85 4.11 7.56 5.54
CA LEU A 85 5.26 7.66 6.44
C LEU A 85 4.92 7.11 7.83
N THR A 86 3.75 7.43 8.34
CA THR A 86 3.22 6.88 9.59
C THR A 86 3.08 5.36 9.53
N ALA A 87 2.50 4.83 8.44
CA ALA A 87 2.31 3.40 8.26
C ALA A 87 3.64 2.64 8.20
N VAL A 88 4.61 3.13 7.41
CA VAL A 88 5.93 2.49 7.32
C VAL A 88 6.68 2.56 8.63
N GLY A 89 6.64 3.68 9.35
CA GLY A 89 7.24 3.80 10.67
C GLY A 89 6.66 2.81 11.68
N THR A 90 5.34 2.58 11.65
CA THR A 90 4.68 1.55 12.46
C THR A 90 5.17 0.14 12.10
N LEU A 91 5.25 -0.18 10.82
CA LEU A 91 5.76 -1.47 10.34
C LEU A 91 7.23 -1.68 10.72
N LEU A 92 8.02 -0.62 10.78
CA LEU A 92 9.41 -0.66 11.21
C LEU A 92 9.60 -0.67 12.74
N GLY A 93 8.52 -0.66 13.52
CA GLY A 93 8.56 -0.75 14.98
C GLY A 93 8.92 0.57 15.69
N VAL A 94 8.69 1.72 15.03
CA VAL A 94 8.84 3.03 15.66
C VAL A 94 7.58 3.33 16.46
N PRO A 95 7.66 3.50 17.79
CA PRO A 95 6.52 3.81 18.64
C PRO A 95 6.00 5.23 18.36
N GLU A 96 4.75 5.49 18.72
CA GLU A 96 4.10 6.79 18.49
C GLU A 96 4.85 7.94 19.18
N SER A 97 5.43 7.68 20.37
CA SER A 97 6.21 8.67 21.12
C SER A 97 7.45 9.18 20.40
N HIS A 98 8.00 8.42 19.45
CA HIS A 98 9.19 8.77 18.67
C HIS A 98 8.87 9.06 17.20
N ARG A 99 7.58 9.09 16.84
CA ARG A 99 7.15 9.25 15.45
C ARG A 99 7.62 10.56 14.85
N THR A 100 7.40 11.66 15.55
CA THR A 100 7.79 13.00 15.09
C THR A 100 9.28 13.11 14.82
N ASP A 101 10.10 12.55 15.73
CA ASP A 101 11.55 12.57 15.58
C ASP A 101 12.02 11.70 14.43
N PHE A 102 11.40 10.53 14.25
CA PHE A 102 11.66 9.66 13.11
C PHE A 102 11.29 10.33 11.79
N ASP A 103 10.10 10.93 11.69
CA ASP A 103 9.62 11.60 10.49
C ASP A 103 10.54 12.76 10.08
N ALA A 104 10.99 13.56 11.06
CA ALA A 104 11.97 14.63 10.82
C ALA A 104 13.33 14.09 10.37
N ALA A 105 13.80 12.99 10.96
CA ALA A 105 15.07 12.37 10.56
C ALA A 105 15.00 11.80 9.14
N VAL A 106 13.88 11.18 8.76
CA VAL A 106 13.67 10.68 7.39
C VAL A 106 13.62 11.84 6.40
N GLN A 107 12.88 12.92 6.72
CA GLN A 107 12.83 14.12 5.88
C GLN A 107 14.22 14.73 5.66
N HIS A 108 15.00 14.85 6.72
CA HIS A 108 16.34 15.40 6.65
C HIS A 108 17.27 14.54 5.76
N ARG A 109 17.22 13.21 5.90
CA ARG A 109 17.99 12.30 5.05
C ARG A 109 17.53 12.35 3.60
N TYR A 110 16.24 12.44 3.36
CA TYR A 110 15.68 12.55 2.03
C TYR A 110 16.20 13.76 1.28
N ALA A 111 16.40 14.88 1.97
CA ALA A 111 16.94 16.09 1.38
C ALA A 111 18.46 16.03 1.08
N GLN A 112 19.18 15.11 1.70
CA GLN A 112 20.64 15.04 1.62
C GLN A 112 21.16 13.91 0.72
N ASP A 113 20.70 12.70 0.99
CA ASP A 113 21.25 11.48 0.39
C ASP A 113 20.19 10.37 0.36
N TRP A 114 19.21 10.53 -0.52
CA TRP A 114 18.16 9.54 -0.70
C TRP A 114 18.33 8.82 -2.04
N PRO A 115 18.03 7.52 -2.11
CA PRO A 115 18.01 6.79 -3.36
C PRO A 115 17.13 7.47 -4.41
N ASP A 116 17.55 7.44 -5.66
CA ASP A 116 16.77 7.96 -6.78
C ASP A 116 15.30 7.48 -6.73
N SER A 117 14.39 8.31 -7.23
CA SER A 117 12.98 7.99 -7.36
C SER A 117 12.72 6.70 -8.15
N HIS A 118 13.64 6.32 -9.04
CA HIS A 118 13.60 5.07 -9.81
C HIS A 118 14.37 3.92 -9.16
N ALA A 119 15.04 4.15 -8.03
CA ALA A 119 15.75 3.11 -7.29
C ALA A 119 14.80 1.98 -6.86
N ALA A 120 15.33 0.78 -6.68
CA ALA A 120 14.54 -0.36 -6.21
C ALA A 120 13.90 -0.10 -4.84
N PRO A 121 12.67 -0.58 -4.58
CA PRO A 121 11.98 -0.38 -3.30
C PRO A 121 12.78 -0.85 -2.09
N GLU A 122 13.63 -1.85 -2.27
CA GLU A 122 14.53 -2.39 -1.24
C GLU A 122 15.55 -1.36 -0.76
N GLN A 123 16.01 -0.49 -1.64
CA GLN A 123 16.95 0.58 -1.28
C GLN A 123 16.26 1.62 -0.40
N TRP A 124 15.02 1.98 -0.72
CA TRP A 124 14.20 2.85 0.11
C TRP A 124 13.93 2.23 1.48
N LEU A 125 13.56 0.94 1.50
CA LEU A 125 13.35 0.21 2.74
C LEU A 125 14.61 0.21 3.61
N THR A 126 15.78 -0.03 3.02
CA THR A 126 17.07 -0.01 3.73
C THR A 126 17.32 1.35 4.39
N GLN A 127 17.09 2.45 3.68
CA GLN A 127 17.25 3.79 4.25
C GLN A 127 16.28 4.07 5.40
N LEU A 128 15.03 3.67 5.24
CA LEU A 128 14.01 3.79 6.28
C LEU A 128 14.35 2.96 7.52
N GLN A 129 14.81 1.72 7.33
CA GLN A 129 15.24 0.84 8.42
C GLN A 129 16.44 1.42 9.19
N LEU A 130 17.46 1.91 8.47
CA LEU A 130 18.62 2.55 9.09
C LEU A 130 18.21 3.79 9.90
N THR A 131 17.31 4.59 9.36
CA THR A 131 16.80 5.78 10.04
C THR A 131 15.93 5.42 11.26
N ALA A 132 15.19 4.32 11.19
CA ALA A 132 14.31 3.86 12.27
C ALA A 132 15.07 3.26 13.47
N GLN A 133 16.30 2.75 13.28
CA GLN A 133 17.05 2.04 14.33
C GLN A 133 17.11 2.78 15.68
N PRO A 134 17.47 4.08 15.75
CA PRO A 134 17.56 4.80 17.02
C PRO A 134 16.21 5.00 17.71
N TYR A 135 15.11 4.90 16.98
CA TYR A 135 13.75 5.18 17.47
C TYR A 135 12.95 3.92 17.81
N ARG A 136 13.49 2.74 17.52
CA ARG A 136 12.85 1.45 17.84
C ARG A 136 12.91 1.21 19.35
N THR A 137 11.83 0.66 19.91
CA THR A 137 11.87 0.10 21.26
C THR A 137 12.71 -1.17 21.25
N SER A 138 13.78 -1.19 22.07
CA SER A 138 14.53 -2.40 22.35
C SER A 138 13.62 -3.37 23.12
N HIS A 139 13.24 -4.48 22.51
CA HIS A 139 12.63 -5.61 23.20
C HIS A 139 13.70 -6.57 23.66
#